data_3868371368065f75d4c463856785cd74
#
_entry.id   3868371368065f75d4c463856785cd74
#
_cell.length_a   1.000
_cell.length_b   1.000
_cell.length_c   1.000
_cell.angle_alpha   90.00
_cell.angle_beta   90.00
_cell.angle_gamma   90.00
#
_symmetry.space_group_name_H-M   'P 1'
#
loop_
_entity.id
_entity.type
_entity.pdbx_description
1 polymer ?
#
loop_
_entity_poly.entity_id
_entity_poly.type
_entity_poly.pdbx_seq_one_letter_code
_entity_poly.pdbx_strand_id
1 'polypeptide(L)'
;MRGVETILFLVVLGTVVAAFAGRLSIPAPSLLVIAGVIVGLLPWVPPVRVTPEVVSLVVLPPLLYAASEELPWRDLLAVWRPVVVLAVGLVLASAAAVAAVAGVVAGIPASMAFVLGAVLASTDPVAVSALGRRLSLPPKVQALVQAESLFNDATSLVLFQIAVSFAVAGTAGRSTAAGVLLHGAGQFVVLAAGGAAVGGVLAAGVLRIRRRVTDPVLETVIALVTPYAAFVLGEALHVSPVMAVIVTGLVIGGRRERITTAQTRLQLHSVYQTVIFLLETVVFSLIGLELPVLIRDLSRAQAWPADALAVAGTLIVTRMLWVFPLSAVIQRRGGARRPSWPVPAVVSWAGTRGVVPLAAALSIPLTSDSGAPLPQRDLVLVLATAVIVISLVVQGLTLEPLVRLAGIARPGGTRHEETVARLRLAEAALARLDELADGGCAADDAIDRARAGLQARIGRTRARIDGDQAPEPDGLTDRELRRALNAAEHAELARLYDDGTITQATRQQLQRSLDLEAARLSDDQH
;
A
#
# COMPACT_ATOMS: atom_id res chain seq x y z
N MET A 1 24.93 -7.75 -17.45
CA MET A 1 23.82 -8.01 -18.38
C MET A 1 22.73 -8.90 -17.78
N ARG A 2 23.05 -10.00 -17.08
CA ARG A 2 22.03 -10.89 -16.46
C ARG A 2 21.00 -10.23 -15.53
N GLY A 3 21.37 -9.18 -14.79
CA GLY A 3 20.42 -8.50 -13.88
C GLY A 3 19.32 -7.73 -14.62
N VAL A 4 19.63 -7.03 -15.70
CA VAL A 4 18.64 -6.27 -16.49
C VAL A 4 17.68 -7.20 -17.21
N GLU A 5 18.18 -8.30 -17.77
CA GLU A 5 17.36 -9.34 -18.43
C GLU A 5 16.36 -9.95 -17.44
N THR A 6 16.80 -10.21 -16.21
CA THR A 6 15.94 -10.73 -15.14
C THR A 6 14.84 -9.75 -14.75
N ILE A 7 15.19 -8.47 -14.53
CA ILE A 7 14.20 -7.44 -14.20
C ILE A 7 13.20 -7.29 -15.34
N LEU A 8 13.65 -7.23 -16.58
CA LEU A 8 12.77 -7.13 -17.74
C LEU A 8 11.83 -8.35 -17.83
N PHE A 9 12.35 -9.56 -17.64
CA PHE A 9 11.53 -10.77 -17.59
C PHE A 9 10.47 -10.72 -16.49
N LEU A 10 10.83 -10.28 -15.28
CA LEU A 10 9.89 -10.14 -14.16
C LEU A 10 8.81 -9.09 -14.44
N VAL A 11 9.17 -7.98 -15.05
CA VAL A 11 8.20 -6.94 -15.45
C VAL A 11 7.23 -7.48 -16.50
N VAL A 12 7.72 -8.19 -17.50
CA VAL A 12 6.87 -8.82 -18.54
C VAL A 12 5.96 -9.88 -17.92
N LEU A 13 6.52 -10.80 -17.13
CA LEU A 13 5.76 -11.82 -16.40
C LEU A 13 4.67 -11.17 -15.55
N GLY A 14 5.01 -10.15 -14.79
CA GLY A 14 4.08 -9.47 -13.91
C GLY A 14 3.00 -8.72 -14.66
N THR A 15 3.32 -8.08 -15.77
CA THR A 15 2.31 -7.41 -16.61
C THR A 15 1.29 -8.42 -17.16
N VAL A 16 1.76 -9.57 -17.63
CA VAL A 16 0.90 -10.67 -18.10
C VAL A 16 0.03 -11.18 -16.95
N VAL A 17 0.63 -11.48 -15.80
CA VAL A 17 -0.10 -11.97 -14.61
C VAL A 17 -1.12 -10.95 -14.14
N ALA A 18 -0.78 -9.65 -14.09
CA ALA A 18 -1.70 -8.60 -13.68
C ALA A 18 -2.89 -8.45 -14.64
N ALA A 19 -2.66 -8.60 -15.96
CA ALA A 19 -3.73 -8.59 -16.95
C ALA A 19 -4.73 -9.75 -16.73
N PHE A 20 -4.24 -10.93 -16.33
CA PHE A 20 -5.07 -12.08 -15.97
C PHE A 20 -5.74 -11.92 -14.59
N ALA A 21 -5.05 -11.33 -13.62
CA ALA A 21 -5.57 -11.10 -12.27
C ALA A 21 -6.86 -10.27 -12.28
N GLY A 22 -6.91 -9.25 -13.15
CA GLY A 22 -8.10 -8.43 -13.35
C GLY A 22 -9.33 -9.23 -13.81
N ARG A 23 -9.13 -10.26 -14.63
CA ARG A 23 -10.19 -11.15 -15.13
C ARG A 23 -10.64 -12.21 -14.11
N LEU A 24 -9.70 -12.69 -13.28
CA LEU A 24 -9.94 -13.77 -12.32
C LEU A 24 -10.45 -13.29 -10.95
N SER A 25 -10.54 -11.99 -10.73
CA SER A 25 -10.89 -11.39 -9.42
C SER A 25 -9.96 -11.81 -8.27
N ILE A 26 -8.72 -12.19 -8.58
CA ILE A 26 -7.71 -12.61 -7.62
C ILE A 26 -6.76 -11.44 -7.33
N PRO A 27 -6.28 -11.24 -6.08
CA PRO A 27 -5.26 -10.24 -5.78
C PRO A 27 -3.98 -10.48 -6.58
N ALA A 28 -3.48 -9.45 -7.27
CA ALA A 28 -2.27 -9.55 -8.09
C ALA A 28 -1.05 -10.09 -7.32
N PRO A 29 -0.78 -9.68 -6.06
CA PRO A 29 0.34 -10.21 -5.28
C PRO A 29 0.34 -11.73 -5.15
N SER A 30 -0.82 -12.33 -4.87
CA SER A 30 -0.95 -13.78 -4.72
C SER A 30 -0.61 -14.53 -6.02
N LEU A 31 -1.10 -14.02 -7.16
CA LEU A 31 -0.79 -14.62 -8.47
C LEU A 31 0.67 -14.44 -8.87
N LEU A 32 1.26 -13.28 -8.57
CA LEU A 32 2.66 -13.01 -8.84
C LEU A 32 3.60 -13.96 -8.07
N VAL A 33 3.28 -14.18 -6.80
CA VAL A 33 4.04 -15.13 -5.97
C VAL A 33 3.90 -16.56 -6.50
N ILE A 34 2.69 -17.01 -6.85
CA ILE A 34 2.46 -18.34 -7.43
C ILE A 34 3.23 -18.48 -8.76
N ALA A 35 3.13 -17.48 -9.64
CA ALA A 35 3.86 -17.47 -10.91
C ALA A 35 5.38 -17.52 -10.67
N GLY A 36 5.89 -16.76 -9.70
CA GLY A 36 7.29 -16.78 -9.29
C GLY A 36 7.75 -18.17 -8.81
N VAL A 37 6.97 -18.82 -7.95
CA VAL A 37 7.27 -20.19 -7.49
C VAL A 37 7.30 -21.18 -8.67
N ILE A 38 6.29 -21.14 -9.55
CA ILE A 38 6.23 -22.02 -10.73
C ILE A 38 7.46 -21.81 -11.61
N VAL A 39 7.82 -20.55 -11.91
CA VAL A 39 8.99 -20.22 -12.71
C VAL A 39 10.30 -20.65 -12.03
N GLY A 40 10.42 -20.46 -10.70
CA GLY A 40 11.59 -20.87 -9.90
C GLY A 40 11.80 -22.39 -9.83
N LEU A 41 10.75 -23.17 -10.03
CA LEU A 41 10.84 -24.64 -10.11
C LEU A 41 11.35 -25.15 -11.47
N LEU A 42 11.35 -24.29 -12.50
CA LEU A 42 11.79 -24.68 -13.84
C LEU A 42 13.33 -24.86 -13.89
N PRO A 43 13.84 -25.96 -14.44
CA PRO A 43 15.27 -26.29 -14.38
C PRO A 43 16.16 -25.37 -15.22
N TRP A 44 15.62 -24.67 -16.21
CA TRP A 44 16.36 -23.75 -17.08
C TRP A 44 16.41 -22.30 -16.58
N VAL A 45 15.67 -21.98 -15.51
CA VAL A 45 15.69 -20.62 -14.94
C VAL A 45 16.89 -20.52 -14.00
N PRO A 46 17.83 -19.58 -14.26
CA PRO A 46 18.96 -19.41 -13.37
C PRO A 46 18.51 -18.89 -12.01
N PRO A 47 19.17 -19.32 -10.91
CA PRO A 47 18.84 -18.81 -9.58
C PRO A 47 19.07 -17.30 -9.53
N VAL A 48 18.03 -16.57 -9.20
CA VAL A 48 18.08 -15.11 -9.00
C VAL A 48 18.33 -14.88 -7.52
N ARG A 49 19.51 -14.39 -7.17
CA ARG A 49 19.81 -13.95 -5.80
C ARG A 49 19.59 -12.45 -5.71
N VAL A 50 18.71 -12.04 -4.84
CA VAL A 50 18.40 -10.64 -4.59
C VAL A 50 19.29 -10.14 -3.47
N THR A 51 19.98 -9.03 -3.72
CA THR A 51 20.72 -8.36 -2.66
C THR A 51 19.76 -7.61 -1.74
N PRO A 52 19.84 -7.80 -0.41
CA PRO A 52 18.93 -7.16 0.55
C PRO A 52 18.90 -5.63 0.40
N GLU A 53 20.04 -5.04 0.05
CA GLU A 53 20.21 -3.59 -0.12
C GLU A 53 19.33 -3.05 -1.25
N VAL A 54 19.16 -3.82 -2.34
CA VAL A 54 18.29 -3.41 -3.45
C VAL A 54 16.84 -3.41 -3.02
N VAL A 55 16.38 -4.40 -2.27
CA VAL A 55 15.00 -4.46 -1.81
C VAL A 55 14.73 -3.35 -0.79
N SER A 56 15.62 -3.18 0.19
CA SER A 56 15.43 -2.18 1.25
C SER A 56 15.56 -0.74 0.75
N LEU A 57 16.50 -0.45 -0.15
CA LEU A 57 16.74 0.92 -0.62
C LEU A 57 15.87 1.31 -1.82
N VAL A 58 15.62 0.38 -2.76
CA VAL A 58 14.90 0.72 -4.00
C VAL A 58 13.40 0.55 -3.85
N VAL A 59 12.96 -0.49 -3.13
CA VAL A 59 11.56 -0.88 -3.09
C VAL A 59 10.81 -0.32 -1.88
N LEU A 60 11.38 -0.44 -0.67
CA LEU A 60 10.67 -0.07 0.55
C LEU A 60 10.34 1.43 0.63
N PRO A 61 11.25 2.39 0.32
CA PRO A 61 10.96 3.80 0.51
C PRO A 61 9.74 4.30 -0.28
N PRO A 62 9.61 4.06 -1.61
CA PRO A 62 8.45 4.53 -2.36
C PRO A 62 7.16 3.82 -1.99
N LEU A 63 7.18 2.52 -1.64
CA LEU A 63 5.98 1.79 -1.21
C LEU A 63 5.44 2.33 0.12
N LEU A 64 6.31 2.48 1.12
CA LEU A 64 5.94 3.01 2.43
C LEU A 64 5.50 4.47 2.35
N TYR A 65 6.17 5.28 1.53
CA TYR A 65 5.81 6.67 1.32
C TYR A 65 4.43 6.80 0.69
N ALA A 66 4.15 6.07 -0.39
CA ALA A 66 2.86 6.10 -1.05
C ALA A 66 1.73 5.67 -0.10
N ALA A 67 1.90 4.58 0.64
CA ALA A 67 0.92 4.13 1.63
C ALA A 67 0.68 5.18 2.73
N SER A 68 1.73 5.89 3.16
CA SER A 68 1.62 6.92 4.19
C SER A 68 1.04 8.24 3.65
N GLU A 69 1.33 8.62 2.40
CA GLU A 69 0.79 9.82 1.75
C GLU A 69 -0.73 9.69 1.50
N GLU A 70 -1.21 8.48 1.18
CA GLU A 70 -2.62 8.18 0.95
C GLU A 70 -3.45 8.13 2.23
N LEU A 71 -2.83 7.98 3.41
CA LEU A 71 -3.55 7.85 4.69
C LEU A 71 -4.00 9.23 5.21
N PRO A 72 -5.33 9.52 5.27
CA PRO A 72 -5.80 10.80 5.76
C PRO A 72 -5.52 10.97 7.24
N TRP A 73 -4.94 12.11 7.62
CA TRP A 73 -4.62 12.42 9.03
C TRP A 73 -5.83 12.34 9.97
N ARG A 74 -7.00 12.74 9.49
CA ARG A 74 -8.26 12.67 10.27
C ARG A 74 -8.65 11.23 10.59
N ASP A 75 -8.51 10.34 9.60
CA ASP A 75 -8.87 8.93 9.76
C ASP A 75 -7.87 8.22 10.66
N LEU A 76 -6.58 8.54 10.55
CA LEU A 76 -5.55 8.06 11.47
C LEU A 76 -5.86 8.48 12.92
N LEU A 77 -6.19 9.75 13.15
CA LEU A 77 -6.55 10.23 14.49
C LEU A 77 -7.83 9.57 15.05
N ALA A 78 -8.76 9.17 14.19
CA ALA A 78 -9.97 8.47 14.61
C ALA A 78 -9.69 7.05 15.11
N VAL A 79 -8.62 6.41 14.60
CA VAL A 79 -8.27 4.99 14.89
C VAL A 79 -6.92 4.84 15.62
N TRP A 80 -6.26 5.91 16.07
CA TRP A 80 -4.91 5.87 16.61
C TRP A 80 -4.73 4.90 17.81
N ARG A 81 -5.72 4.85 18.72
CA ARG A 81 -5.64 3.98 19.91
C ARG A 81 -5.59 2.50 19.54
N PRO A 82 -6.54 1.94 18.75
CA PRO A 82 -6.42 0.57 18.28
C PRO A 82 -5.18 0.35 17.40
N VAL A 83 -4.75 1.33 16.58
CA VAL A 83 -3.53 1.22 15.79
C VAL A 83 -2.30 1.01 16.67
N VAL A 84 -2.10 1.81 17.72
CA VAL A 84 -0.94 1.62 18.64
C VAL A 84 -0.97 0.24 19.29
N VAL A 85 -2.13 -0.23 19.74
CA VAL A 85 -2.26 -1.56 20.37
C VAL A 85 -1.95 -2.69 19.37
N LEU A 86 -2.33 -2.53 18.11
CA LEU A 86 -2.05 -3.50 17.06
C LEU A 86 -0.60 -3.39 16.57
N ALA A 87 -0.12 -2.18 16.27
CA ALA A 87 1.20 -1.97 15.70
C ALA A 87 2.35 -2.23 16.67
N VAL A 88 2.14 -2.14 17.97
CA VAL A 88 3.15 -2.44 18.98
C VAL A 88 2.81 -3.72 19.74
N GLY A 89 1.63 -3.80 20.35
CA GLY A 89 1.26 -4.93 21.20
C GLY A 89 1.15 -6.24 20.44
N LEU A 90 0.44 -6.25 19.32
CA LEU A 90 0.31 -7.46 18.49
C LEU A 90 1.65 -7.85 17.83
N VAL A 91 2.48 -6.88 17.43
CA VAL A 91 3.81 -7.16 16.87
C VAL A 91 4.68 -7.89 17.90
N LEU A 92 4.76 -7.38 19.13
CA LEU A 92 5.52 -8.03 20.21
C LEU A 92 4.96 -9.40 20.57
N ALA A 93 3.63 -9.54 20.66
CA ALA A 93 2.98 -10.81 20.93
C ALA A 93 3.22 -11.85 19.82
N SER A 94 3.14 -11.41 18.54
CA SER A 94 3.41 -12.27 17.38
C SER A 94 4.87 -12.69 17.33
N ALA A 95 5.81 -11.77 17.57
CA ALA A 95 7.23 -12.08 17.59
C ALA A 95 7.57 -13.09 18.71
N ALA A 96 7.03 -12.91 19.91
CA ALA A 96 7.23 -13.83 21.02
C ALA A 96 6.60 -15.22 20.77
N ALA A 97 5.38 -15.25 20.23
CA ALA A 97 4.70 -16.51 19.92
C ALA A 97 5.44 -17.30 18.83
N VAL A 98 5.86 -16.64 17.76
CA VAL A 98 6.66 -17.27 16.69
C VAL A 98 8.00 -17.76 17.23
N ALA A 99 8.70 -16.95 18.04
CA ALA A 99 9.96 -17.34 18.63
C ALA A 99 9.81 -18.59 19.50
N ALA A 100 8.75 -18.65 20.32
CA ALA A 100 8.48 -19.82 21.16
C ALA A 100 8.19 -21.09 20.33
N VAL A 101 7.31 -20.98 19.32
CA VAL A 101 6.94 -22.13 18.47
C VAL A 101 8.12 -22.57 17.60
N ALA A 102 8.86 -21.65 16.97
CA ALA A 102 10.03 -21.97 16.16
C ALA A 102 11.16 -22.61 16.99
N GLY A 103 11.35 -22.17 18.23
CA GLY A 103 12.29 -22.79 19.16
C GLY A 103 11.91 -24.23 19.54
N VAL A 104 10.62 -24.49 19.76
CA VAL A 104 10.14 -25.83 20.18
C VAL A 104 10.00 -26.78 18.98
N VAL A 105 9.42 -26.33 17.88
CA VAL A 105 9.06 -27.20 16.73
C VAL A 105 10.25 -27.39 15.80
N ALA A 106 10.91 -26.28 15.39
CA ALA A 106 12.02 -26.33 14.44
C ALA A 106 13.40 -26.42 15.14
N GLY A 107 13.46 -26.42 16.50
CA GLY A 107 14.71 -26.48 17.24
C GLY A 107 15.66 -25.30 16.99
N ILE A 108 15.14 -24.14 16.60
CA ILE A 108 15.92 -22.94 16.31
C ILE A 108 16.42 -22.32 17.62
N PRO A 109 17.70 -21.93 17.72
CA PRO A 109 18.22 -21.23 18.90
C PRO A 109 17.40 -19.96 19.20
N ALA A 110 17.19 -19.68 20.50
CA ALA A 110 16.29 -18.61 20.95
C ALA A 110 16.56 -17.25 20.30
N SER A 111 17.84 -16.88 20.08
CA SER A 111 18.22 -15.64 19.39
C SER A 111 17.71 -15.59 17.95
N MET A 112 17.91 -16.67 17.19
CA MET A 112 17.48 -16.76 15.80
C MET A 112 15.96 -16.99 15.67
N ALA A 113 15.34 -17.68 16.63
CA ALA A 113 13.89 -17.80 16.72
C ALA A 113 13.22 -16.44 16.97
N PHE A 114 13.85 -15.58 17.79
CA PHE A 114 13.36 -14.21 18.00
C PHE A 114 13.57 -13.33 16.77
N VAL A 115 14.67 -13.51 16.02
CA VAL A 115 14.88 -12.85 14.71
C VAL A 115 13.76 -13.24 13.74
N LEU A 116 13.45 -14.54 13.61
CA LEU A 116 12.33 -15.02 12.77
C LEU A 116 11.00 -14.40 13.20
N GLY A 117 10.74 -14.37 14.51
CA GLY A 117 9.53 -13.76 15.08
C GLY A 117 9.43 -12.26 14.77
N ALA A 118 10.52 -11.51 14.91
CA ALA A 118 10.57 -10.10 14.59
C ALA A 118 10.34 -9.83 13.09
N VAL A 119 10.96 -10.63 12.21
CA VAL A 119 10.76 -10.58 10.76
C VAL A 119 9.29 -10.79 10.38
N LEU A 120 8.67 -11.83 10.90
CA LEU A 120 7.31 -12.22 10.53
C LEU A 120 6.20 -11.45 11.25
N ALA A 121 6.51 -10.58 12.19
CA ALA A 121 5.51 -9.81 12.93
C ALA A 121 4.85 -8.69 12.10
N SER A 122 5.53 -8.18 11.07
CA SER A 122 5.00 -7.17 10.13
C SER A 122 3.90 -7.74 9.23
N THR A 123 2.93 -6.91 8.84
CA THR A 123 1.82 -7.28 7.92
C THR A 123 1.74 -6.34 6.73
N ASP A 124 1.32 -6.85 5.59
CA ASP A 124 1.24 -6.10 4.33
C ASP A 124 -0.22 -5.74 4.00
N PRO A 125 -0.58 -4.46 3.79
CA PRO A 125 -1.94 -4.04 3.51
C PRO A 125 -2.32 -4.17 2.03
N VAL A 126 -1.39 -4.50 1.12
CA VAL A 126 -1.61 -4.43 -0.34
C VAL A 126 -2.82 -5.24 -0.77
N ALA A 127 -2.93 -6.50 -0.32
CA ALA A 127 -4.07 -7.36 -0.65
C ALA A 127 -5.40 -6.78 -0.13
N VAL A 128 -5.40 -6.21 1.09
CA VAL A 128 -6.59 -5.64 1.72
C VAL A 128 -6.97 -4.31 1.09
N SER A 129 -6.00 -3.47 0.77
CA SER A 129 -6.23 -2.17 0.11
C SER A 129 -6.80 -2.34 -1.29
N ALA A 130 -6.28 -3.31 -2.07
CA ALA A 130 -6.81 -3.65 -3.38
C ALA A 130 -8.26 -4.16 -3.32
N LEU A 131 -8.55 -5.05 -2.36
CA LEU A 131 -9.88 -5.60 -2.16
C LEU A 131 -10.85 -4.58 -1.55
N GLY A 132 -10.36 -3.73 -0.65
CA GLY A 132 -11.12 -2.67 0.01
C GLY A 132 -11.74 -1.69 -0.99
N ARG A 133 -10.98 -1.31 -2.01
CA ARG A 133 -11.46 -0.48 -3.12
C ARG A 133 -12.53 -1.20 -3.95
N ARG A 134 -12.37 -2.51 -4.21
CA ARG A 134 -13.35 -3.30 -5.00
C ARG A 134 -14.65 -3.58 -4.26
N LEU A 135 -14.59 -3.87 -2.97
CA LEU A 135 -15.73 -4.32 -2.16
C LEU A 135 -16.33 -3.22 -1.28
N SER A 136 -15.87 -1.97 -1.43
CA SER A 136 -16.36 -0.81 -0.64
C SER A 136 -16.38 -1.11 0.86
N LEU A 137 -15.23 -1.52 1.42
CA LEU A 137 -15.09 -1.72 2.86
C LEU A 137 -15.31 -0.39 3.61
N PRO A 138 -15.87 -0.43 4.82
CA PRO A 138 -16.06 0.77 5.63
C PRO A 138 -14.76 1.57 5.79
N PRO A 139 -14.74 2.90 5.59
CA PRO A 139 -13.53 3.72 5.62
C PRO A 139 -12.70 3.54 6.89
N LYS A 140 -13.34 3.40 8.06
CA LYS A 140 -12.66 3.14 9.34
C LYS A 140 -11.90 1.81 9.38
N VAL A 141 -12.40 0.77 8.69
CA VAL A 141 -11.73 -0.54 8.62
C VAL A 141 -10.52 -0.44 7.69
N GLN A 142 -10.66 0.24 6.56
CA GLN A 142 -9.55 0.49 5.63
C GLN A 142 -8.44 1.30 6.30
N ALA A 143 -8.79 2.43 6.94
CA ALA A 143 -7.85 3.26 7.66
C ALA A 143 -7.15 2.50 8.81
N LEU A 144 -7.89 1.65 9.55
CA LEU A 144 -7.33 0.83 10.63
C LEU A 144 -6.28 -0.15 10.09
N VAL A 145 -6.62 -0.91 9.04
CA VAL A 145 -5.72 -1.93 8.49
C VAL A 145 -4.50 -1.27 7.82
N GLN A 146 -4.69 -0.19 7.09
CA GLN A 146 -3.62 0.54 6.43
C GLN A 146 -2.67 1.20 7.46
N ALA A 147 -3.22 1.86 8.47
CA ALA A 147 -2.41 2.47 9.53
C ALA A 147 -1.71 1.40 10.40
N GLU A 148 -2.40 0.31 10.74
CA GLU A 148 -1.80 -0.81 11.47
C GLU A 148 -0.57 -1.31 10.74
N SER A 149 -0.70 -1.65 9.45
CA SER A 149 0.38 -2.20 8.66
C SER A 149 1.55 -1.22 8.52
N LEU A 150 1.27 0.06 8.28
CA LEU A 150 2.29 1.09 8.15
C LEU A 150 3.17 1.22 9.42
N PHE A 151 2.55 1.21 10.60
CA PHE A 151 3.27 1.36 11.86
C PHE A 151 3.85 0.03 12.37
N ASN A 152 3.24 -1.10 12.05
CA ASN A 152 3.81 -2.39 12.45
C ASN A 152 5.08 -2.72 11.66
N ASP A 153 5.21 -2.27 10.40
CA ASP A 153 6.44 -2.39 9.63
C ASP A 153 7.61 -1.68 10.34
N ALA A 154 7.37 -0.44 10.79
CA ALA A 154 8.37 0.30 11.54
C ALA A 154 8.72 -0.40 12.87
N THR A 155 7.72 -0.90 13.59
CA THR A 155 7.91 -1.61 14.87
C THR A 155 8.67 -2.93 14.66
N SER A 156 8.28 -3.70 13.66
CA SER A 156 8.88 -4.98 13.31
C SER A 156 10.36 -4.81 12.89
N LEU A 157 10.69 -3.81 12.06
CA LEU A 157 12.06 -3.57 11.63
C LEU A 157 12.97 -3.08 12.77
N VAL A 158 12.46 -2.23 13.67
CA VAL A 158 13.21 -1.87 14.87
C VAL A 158 13.41 -3.08 15.77
N LEU A 159 12.38 -3.90 15.97
CA LEU A 159 12.49 -5.15 16.74
C LEU A 159 13.49 -6.12 16.08
N PHE A 160 13.49 -6.22 14.76
CA PHE A 160 14.45 -7.00 13.99
C PHE A 160 15.89 -6.53 14.21
N GLN A 161 16.16 -5.22 14.13
CA GLN A 161 17.50 -4.67 14.40
C GLN A 161 17.98 -5.04 15.81
N ILE A 162 17.11 -4.94 16.81
CA ILE A 162 17.41 -5.35 18.18
C ILE A 162 17.67 -6.86 18.25
N ALA A 163 16.82 -7.68 17.64
CA ALA A 163 16.97 -9.15 17.63
C ALA A 163 18.28 -9.60 16.96
N VAL A 164 18.63 -8.99 15.82
CA VAL A 164 19.89 -9.26 15.11
C VAL A 164 21.08 -8.84 15.93
N SER A 165 21.07 -7.67 16.57
CA SER A 165 22.19 -7.24 17.42
C SER A 165 22.47 -8.22 18.56
N PHE A 166 21.41 -8.80 19.17
CA PHE A 166 21.57 -9.86 20.18
C PHE A 166 22.08 -11.18 19.59
N ALA A 167 21.61 -11.56 18.40
CA ALA A 167 22.04 -12.78 17.74
C ALA A 167 23.52 -12.72 17.33
N VAL A 168 23.96 -11.56 16.83
CA VAL A 168 25.34 -11.31 16.39
C VAL A 168 26.32 -11.20 17.59
N ALA A 169 25.91 -10.51 18.65
CA ALA A 169 26.75 -10.34 19.86
C ALA A 169 26.88 -11.62 20.71
N GLY A 170 26.11 -12.67 20.45
CA GLY A 170 26.16 -13.93 21.21
C GLY A 170 25.81 -13.80 22.71
N THR A 171 25.19 -12.70 23.13
CA THR A 171 24.98 -12.32 24.53
C THR A 171 23.73 -12.94 25.18
N ALA A 172 23.09 -13.90 24.53
CA ALA A 172 21.83 -14.53 25.00
C ALA A 172 21.92 -15.21 26.40
N GLY A 173 23.06 -15.17 27.06
CA GLY A 173 23.25 -15.80 28.37
C GLY A 173 23.78 -14.88 29.49
N ARG A 174 24.08 -13.61 29.24
CA ARG A 174 24.75 -12.74 30.22
C ARG A 174 23.95 -11.56 30.77
N SER A 175 22.82 -11.23 30.18
CA SER A 175 21.98 -10.11 30.64
C SER A 175 20.69 -10.63 31.29
N THR A 176 20.24 -10.00 32.38
CA THR A 176 18.95 -10.29 32.96
C THR A 176 17.85 -9.92 31.96
N ALA A 177 16.79 -10.74 31.87
CA ALA A 177 15.67 -10.51 30.95
C ALA A 177 15.08 -9.09 31.09
N ALA A 178 15.03 -8.55 32.30
CA ALA A 178 14.61 -7.18 32.57
C ALA A 178 15.56 -6.12 32.00
N GLY A 179 16.88 -6.33 32.07
CA GLY A 179 17.87 -5.43 31.48
C GLY A 179 17.80 -5.39 29.96
N VAL A 180 17.59 -6.54 29.32
CA VAL A 180 17.39 -6.66 27.86
C VAL A 180 16.13 -5.92 27.42
N LEU A 181 15.01 -6.10 28.12
CA LEU A 181 13.75 -5.44 27.82
C LEU A 181 13.83 -3.92 27.99
N LEU A 182 14.45 -3.45 29.07
CA LEU A 182 14.57 -2.01 29.33
C LEU A 182 15.47 -1.31 28.32
N HIS A 183 16.61 -1.93 27.99
CA HIS A 183 17.55 -1.42 26.98
C HIS A 183 16.91 -1.43 25.58
N GLY A 184 16.25 -2.53 25.21
CA GLY A 184 15.52 -2.65 23.94
C GLY A 184 14.37 -1.64 23.82
N ALA A 185 13.59 -1.42 24.88
CA ALA A 185 12.52 -0.42 24.89
C ALA A 185 13.08 1.01 24.74
N GLY A 186 14.17 1.34 25.43
CA GLY A 186 14.84 2.63 25.28
C GLY A 186 15.36 2.85 23.86
N GLN A 187 16.01 1.84 23.30
CA GLN A 187 16.54 1.86 21.94
C GLN A 187 15.41 2.00 20.92
N PHE A 188 14.29 1.29 21.12
CA PHE A 188 13.08 1.41 20.29
C PHE A 188 12.57 2.86 20.25
N VAL A 189 12.41 3.49 21.42
CA VAL A 189 11.93 4.87 21.51
C VAL A 189 12.88 5.85 20.81
N VAL A 190 14.19 5.71 21.02
CA VAL A 190 15.20 6.58 20.37
C VAL A 190 15.17 6.42 18.85
N LEU A 191 15.16 5.21 18.34
CA LEU A 191 15.13 4.94 16.90
C LEU A 191 13.84 5.45 16.25
N ALA A 192 12.69 5.19 16.87
CA ALA A 192 11.39 5.60 16.34
C ALA A 192 11.19 7.12 16.41
N ALA A 193 11.46 7.75 17.56
CA ALA A 193 11.33 9.19 17.73
C ALA A 193 12.35 9.97 16.90
N GLY A 194 13.59 9.47 16.81
CA GLY A 194 14.63 10.06 15.96
C GLY A 194 14.24 10.02 14.49
N GLY A 195 13.75 8.86 14.00
CA GLY A 195 13.24 8.73 12.64
C GLY A 195 12.08 9.67 12.37
N ALA A 196 11.10 9.77 13.30
CA ALA A 196 9.99 10.69 13.18
C ALA A 196 10.43 12.16 13.13
N ALA A 197 11.42 12.55 13.92
CA ALA A 197 11.97 13.90 13.90
C ALA A 197 12.64 14.23 12.55
N VAL A 198 13.49 13.31 12.05
CA VAL A 198 14.15 13.44 10.73
C VAL A 198 13.12 13.57 9.63
N GLY A 199 12.10 12.70 9.61
CA GLY A 199 11.02 12.73 8.64
C GLY A 199 10.21 14.03 8.69
N GLY A 200 9.92 14.53 9.89
CA GLY A 200 9.21 15.80 10.08
C GLY A 200 9.99 17.00 9.57
N VAL A 201 11.29 17.07 9.85
CA VAL A 201 12.18 18.14 9.36
C VAL A 201 12.30 18.10 7.85
N LEU A 202 12.54 16.91 7.27
CA LEU A 202 12.60 16.74 5.81
C LEU A 202 11.30 17.15 5.15
N ALA A 203 10.16 16.70 5.69
CA ALA A 203 8.83 17.06 5.17
C ALA A 203 8.63 18.58 5.17
N ALA A 204 9.01 19.27 6.25
CA ALA A 204 8.93 20.73 6.31
C ALA A 204 9.79 21.42 5.24
N GLY A 205 11.01 20.92 5.01
CA GLY A 205 11.91 21.38 3.97
C GLY A 205 11.32 21.18 2.56
N VAL A 206 10.86 19.96 2.27
CA VAL A 206 10.23 19.60 0.99
C VAL A 206 8.99 20.45 0.72
N LEU A 207 8.11 20.62 1.71
CA LEU A 207 6.91 21.46 1.59
C LEU A 207 7.26 22.91 1.27
N ARG A 208 8.36 23.44 1.86
CA ARG A 208 8.84 24.78 1.58
C ARG A 208 9.38 24.91 0.15
N ILE A 209 10.09 23.90 -0.34
CA ILE A 209 10.60 23.86 -1.72
C ILE A 209 9.44 23.77 -2.73
N ARG A 210 8.50 22.83 -2.52
CA ARG A 210 7.35 22.61 -3.42
C ARG A 210 6.45 23.83 -3.55
N ARG A 211 6.33 24.66 -2.51
CA ARG A 211 5.59 25.94 -2.60
C ARG A 211 6.21 26.96 -3.56
N ARG A 212 7.48 26.80 -3.92
CA ARG A 212 8.22 27.70 -4.82
C ARG A 212 8.38 27.14 -6.23
N VAL A 213 8.13 25.85 -6.39
CA VAL A 213 8.22 25.14 -7.66
C VAL A 213 6.85 25.15 -8.33
N THR A 214 6.79 25.65 -9.56
CA THR A 214 5.56 25.71 -10.37
C THR A 214 5.59 24.72 -11.54
N ASP A 215 6.75 24.15 -11.83
CA ASP A 215 6.94 23.17 -12.91
C ASP A 215 6.47 21.79 -12.43
N PRO A 216 5.46 21.17 -13.11
CA PRO A 216 4.94 19.85 -12.75
C PRO A 216 5.98 18.73 -12.83
N VAL A 217 6.96 18.83 -13.73
CA VAL A 217 8.01 17.81 -13.88
C VAL A 217 8.96 17.85 -12.69
N LEU A 218 9.42 19.05 -12.31
CA LEU A 218 10.27 19.24 -11.13
C LEU A 218 9.55 18.80 -9.86
N GLU A 219 8.27 19.13 -9.71
CA GLU A 219 7.46 18.69 -8.57
C GLU A 219 7.35 17.15 -8.50
N THR A 220 7.19 16.49 -9.65
CA THR A 220 7.17 15.02 -9.74
C THR A 220 8.51 14.42 -9.35
N VAL A 221 9.62 14.97 -9.82
CA VAL A 221 10.98 14.51 -9.45
C VAL A 221 11.21 14.67 -7.95
N ILE A 222 10.86 15.85 -7.38
CA ILE A 222 10.98 16.07 -5.92
C ILE A 222 10.17 15.02 -5.15
N ALA A 223 8.93 14.74 -5.58
CA ALA A 223 8.09 13.75 -4.94
C ALA A 223 8.71 12.34 -4.99
N LEU A 224 9.26 11.92 -6.15
CA LEU A 224 9.90 10.61 -6.31
C LEU A 224 11.21 10.47 -5.53
N VAL A 225 11.97 11.54 -5.38
CA VAL A 225 13.25 11.52 -4.63
C VAL A 225 13.03 11.60 -3.11
N THR A 226 11.96 12.23 -2.67
CA THR A 226 11.66 12.47 -1.25
C THR A 226 11.71 11.20 -0.39
N PRO A 227 11.06 10.05 -0.76
CA PRO A 227 11.12 8.83 0.05
C PRO A 227 12.54 8.28 0.20
N TYR A 228 13.35 8.34 -0.86
CA TYR A 228 14.75 7.91 -0.80
C TYR A 228 15.59 8.83 0.08
N ALA A 229 15.38 10.15 -0.01
CA ALA A 229 16.06 11.10 0.87
C ALA A 229 15.70 10.87 2.34
N ALA A 230 14.43 10.57 2.66
CA ALA A 230 13.99 10.26 4.01
C ALA A 230 14.68 8.99 4.54
N PHE A 231 14.74 7.95 3.70
CA PHE A 231 15.35 6.68 4.06
C PHE A 231 16.85 6.81 4.31
N VAL A 232 17.58 7.39 3.36
CA VAL A 232 19.04 7.59 3.45
C VAL A 232 19.43 8.49 4.62
N LEU A 233 18.67 9.56 4.88
CA LEU A 233 18.92 10.42 6.04
C LEU A 233 18.67 9.69 7.36
N GLY A 234 17.62 8.88 7.45
CA GLY A 234 17.35 8.05 8.62
C GLY A 234 18.50 7.06 8.90
N GLU A 235 18.99 6.40 7.85
CA GLU A 235 20.11 5.46 7.94
C GLU A 235 21.41 6.17 8.32
N ALA A 236 21.74 7.29 7.67
CA ALA A 236 22.95 8.07 7.95
C ALA A 236 23.00 8.64 9.38
N LEU A 237 21.84 8.94 9.97
CA LEU A 237 21.72 9.42 11.34
C LEU A 237 21.54 8.30 12.38
N HIS A 238 21.63 7.04 11.96
CA HIS A 238 21.44 5.86 12.81
C HIS A 238 20.10 5.85 13.56
N VAL A 239 19.03 6.33 12.92
CA VAL A 239 17.64 6.27 13.41
C VAL A 239 16.80 5.42 12.48
N SER A 240 15.52 5.16 12.81
CA SER A 240 14.64 4.33 11.96
C SER A 240 14.37 5.01 10.60
N PRO A 241 14.94 4.50 9.48
CA PRO A 241 14.69 5.04 8.14
C PRO A 241 13.23 4.86 7.71
N VAL A 242 12.60 3.77 8.13
CA VAL A 242 11.19 3.50 7.85
C VAL A 242 10.28 4.53 8.52
N MET A 243 10.51 4.84 9.79
CA MET A 243 9.76 5.87 10.49
C MET A 243 9.96 7.25 9.87
N ALA A 244 11.18 7.56 9.38
CA ALA A 244 11.45 8.81 8.67
C ALA A 244 10.62 8.91 7.38
N VAL A 245 10.54 7.86 6.58
CA VAL A 245 9.73 7.79 5.35
C VAL A 245 8.24 7.95 5.67
N ILE A 246 7.72 7.20 6.66
CA ILE A 246 6.32 7.22 7.05
C ILE A 246 5.89 8.63 7.50
N VAL A 247 6.64 9.24 8.39
CA VAL A 247 6.30 10.59 8.90
C VAL A 247 6.40 11.63 7.78
N THR A 248 7.38 11.50 6.89
CA THR A 248 7.51 12.38 5.72
C THR A 248 6.25 12.28 4.83
N GLY A 249 5.83 11.07 4.50
CA GLY A 249 4.62 10.82 3.69
C GLY A 249 3.35 11.35 4.34
N LEU A 250 3.12 11.05 5.63
CA LEU A 250 1.96 11.54 6.39
C LEU A 250 1.87 13.07 6.44
N VAL A 251 3.00 13.75 6.68
CA VAL A 251 3.03 15.22 6.77
C VAL A 251 2.80 15.88 5.42
N ILE A 252 3.36 15.33 4.35
CA ILE A 252 3.18 15.84 2.98
C ILE A 252 1.78 15.53 2.48
N GLY A 253 1.28 14.29 2.67
CA GLY A 253 -0.06 13.87 2.29
C GLY A 253 -1.15 14.74 2.90
N GLY A 254 -1.04 15.04 4.22
CA GLY A 254 -1.99 15.90 4.92
C GLY A 254 -2.04 17.36 4.43
N ARG A 255 -1.09 17.80 3.60
CA ARG A 255 -1.03 19.19 3.04
C ARG A 255 -1.08 19.22 1.52
N ARG A 256 -1.19 18.08 0.86
CA ARG A 256 -1.13 17.95 -0.61
C ARG A 256 -2.12 18.85 -1.33
N GLU A 257 -3.36 18.93 -0.86
CA GLU A 257 -4.42 19.72 -1.51
C GLU A 257 -4.14 21.22 -1.54
N ARG A 258 -3.36 21.74 -0.59
CA ARG A 258 -3.07 23.18 -0.44
C ARG A 258 -1.85 23.65 -1.24
N ILE A 259 -1.05 22.72 -1.76
CA ILE A 259 0.27 23.05 -2.31
C ILE A 259 0.37 22.70 -3.79
N THR A 260 -0.34 21.66 -4.22
CA THR A 260 -0.18 21.08 -5.56
C THR A 260 -1.35 21.48 -6.46
N THR A 261 -1.05 21.86 -7.71
CA THR A 261 -2.09 22.15 -8.72
C THR A 261 -2.83 20.88 -9.13
N ALA A 262 -4.07 21.01 -9.66
CA ALA A 262 -4.85 19.87 -10.12
C ALA A 262 -4.10 19.06 -11.20
N GLN A 263 -3.45 19.72 -12.15
CA GLN A 263 -2.67 19.07 -13.20
C GLN A 263 -1.52 18.24 -12.63
N THR A 264 -0.74 18.80 -11.71
CA THR A 264 0.38 18.10 -11.08
C THR A 264 -0.10 16.93 -10.23
N ARG A 265 -1.25 17.06 -9.54
CA ARG A 265 -1.82 15.94 -8.76
C ARG A 265 -2.18 14.74 -9.64
N LEU A 266 -2.82 14.99 -10.79
CA LEU A 266 -3.17 13.93 -11.75
C LEU A 266 -1.92 13.25 -12.31
N GLN A 267 -0.93 14.05 -12.74
CA GLN A 267 0.33 13.52 -13.26
C GLN A 267 1.08 12.70 -12.21
N LEU A 268 1.23 13.25 -11.01
CA LEU A 268 1.95 12.60 -9.92
C LEU A 268 1.27 11.27 -9.52
N HIS A 269 -0.06 11.25 -9.43
CA HIS A 269 -0.82 10.04 -9.12
C HIS A 269 -0.57 8.93 -10.15
N SER A 270 -0.64 9.25 -11.44
CA SER A 270 -0.40 8.29 -12.52
C SER A 270 1.03 7.74 -12.51
N VAL A 271 2.02 8.62 -12.29
CA VAL A 271 3.44 8.22 -12.19
C VAL A 271 3.65 7.31 -10.98
N TYR A 272 3.14 7.69 -9.80
CA TYR A 272 3.28 6.88 -8.59
C TYR A 272 2.60 5.51 -8.73
N GLN A 273 1.40 5.45 -9.27
CA GLN A 273 0.72 4.18 -9.50
C GLN A 273 1.53 3.26 -10.41
N THR A 274 2.13 3.80 -11.47
CA THR A 274 2.98 3.02 -12.37
C THR A 274 4.23 2.51 -11.68
N VAL A 275 4.92 3.37 -10.93
CA VAL A 275 6.14 3.00 -10.18
C VAL A 275 5.83 1.92 -9.14
N ILE A 276 4.78 2.12 -8.33
CA ILE A 276 4.35 1.15 -7.32
C ILE A 276 4.01 -0.19 -7.97
N PHE A 277 3.22 -0.19 -9.05
CA PHE A 277 2.88 -1.40 -9.78
C PHE A 277 4.12 -2.16 -10.26
N LEU A 278 5.11 -1.47 -10.82
CA LEU A 278 6.36 -2.10 -11.26
C LEU A 278 7.15 -2.68 -10.09
N LEU A 279 7.28 -1.94 -8.99
CA LEU A 279 7.99 -2.39 -7.79
C LEU A 279 7.30 -3.60 -7.15
N GLU A 280 5.99 -3.54 -6.95
CA GLU A 280 5.19 -4.66 -6.43
C GLU A 280 5.32 -5.90 -7.33
N THR A 281 5.19 -5.71 -8.64
CA THR A 281 5.32 -6.79 -9.63
C THR A 281 6.66 -7.51 -9.52
N VAL A 282 7.74 -6.75 -9.50
CA VAL A 282 9.10 -7.32 -9.39
C VAL A 282 9.27 -8.05 -8.06
N VAL A 283 8.88 -7.41 -6.95
CA VAL A 283 9.15 -7.97 -5.62
C VAL A 283 8.30 -9.19 -5.32
N PHE A 284 6.99 -9.17 -5.61
CA PHE A 284 6.16 -10.34 -5.37
C PHE A 284 6.55 -11.54 -6.27
N SER A 285 6.99 -11.28 -7.49
CA SER A 285 7.56 -12.34 -8.34
C SER A 285 8.88 -12.87 -7.77
N LEU A 286 9.73 -11.99 -7.23
CA LEU A 286 10.99 -12.38 -6.58
C LEU A 286 10.76 -13.23 -5.31
N ILE A 287 9.75 -12.89 -4.48
CA ILE A 287 9.37 -13.70 -3.31
C ILE A 287 9.09 -15.16 -3.74
N GLY A 288 8.34 -15.32 -4.84
CA GLY A 288 8.04 -16.65 -5.37
C GLY A 288 9.28 -17.36 -5.91
N LEU A 289 10.15 -16.65 -6.63
CA LEU A 289 11.38 -17.22 -7.22
C LEU A 289 12.42 -17.64 -6.16
N GLU A 290 12.52 -16.92 -5.06
CA GLU A 290 13.51 -17.14 -4.01
C GLU A 290 13.27 -18.45 -3.25
N LEU A 291 12.00 -18.81 -3.00
CA LEU A 291 11.67 -19.99 -2.20
C LEU A 291 12.24 -21.31 -2.75
N PRO A 292 12.09 -21.66 -4.04
CA PRO A 292 12.71 -22.88 -4.60
C PRO A 292 14.24 -22.87 -4.51
N VAL A 293 14.87 -21.70 -4.61
CA VAL A 293 16.34 -21.56 -4.49
C VAL A 293 16.79 -21.86 -3.06
N LEU A 294 16.14 -21.23 -2.07
CA LEU A 294 16.45 -21.44 -0.66
C LEU A 294 16.24 -22.91 -0.21
N ILE A 295 15.20 -23.57 -0.71
CA ILE A 295 14.93 -24.98 -0.41
C ILE A 295 16.02 -25.91 -0.96
N ARG A 296 16.58 -25.60 -2.14
CA ARG A 296 17.66 -26.43 -2.72
C ARG A 296 18.94 -26.39 -1.90
N ASP A 297 19.19 -25.26 -1.24
CA ASP A 297 20.38 -25.07 -0.40
C ASP A 297 20.19 -25.68 1.01
N LEU A 298 18.96 -26.06 1.40
CA LEU A 298 18.66 -26.65 2.69
C LEU A 298 18.97 -28.17 2.74
N SER A 299 19.49 -28.64 3.87
CA SER A 299 19.71 -30.09 4.07
C SER A 299 18.36 -30.85 4.05
N ARG A 300 18.30 -31.96 3.31
CA ARG A 300 17.06 -32.77 3.13
C ARG A 300 16.44 -33.35 4.41
N ALA A 301 17.12 -33.30 5.53
CA ALA A 301 16.68 -33.87 6.81
C ALA A 301 15.72 -32.98 7.62
N GLN A 302 15.44 -31.75 7.18
CA GLN A 302 14.63 -30.80 7.95
C GLN A 302 13.15 -30.84 7.52
N ALA A 303 12.25 -30.93 8.49
CA ALA A 303 10.80 -30.93 8.30
C ALA A 303 10.23 -29.51 8.05
N TRP A 304 10.96 -28.66 7.32
CA TRP A 304 10.62 -27.27 7.11
C TRP A 304 9.15 -27.01 6.68
N PRO A 305 8.44 -27.87 5.91
CA PRO A 305 7.06 -27.59 5.54
C PRO A 305 6.11 -27.64 6.74
N ALA A 306 6.30 -28.60 7.65
CA ALA A 306 5.52 -28.67 8.88
C ALA A 306 5.84 -27.50 9.81
N ASP A 307 7.11 -27.12 9.92
CA ASP A 307 7.58 -25.99 10.71
C ASP A 307 6.99 -24.67 10.17
N ALA A 308 7.00 -24.47 8.84
CA ALA A 308 6.41 -23.31 8.20
C ALA A 308 4.89 -23.21 8.43
N LEU A 309 4.18 -24.35 8.36
CA LEU A 309 2.74 -24.40 8.65
C LEU A 309 2.46 -24.10 10.13
N ALA A 310 3.29 -24.62 11.06
CA ALA A 310 3.16 -24.33 12.48
C ALA A 310 3.38 -22.84 12.78
N VAL A 311 4.40 -22.23 12.18
CA VAL A 311 4.68 -20.79 12.31
C VAL A 311 3.56 -19.94 11.69
N ALA A 312 3.10 -20.27 10.48
CA ALA A 312 1.99 -19.57 9.83
C ALA A 312 0.69 -19.67 10.65
N GLY A 313 0.37 -20.87 11.15
CA GLY A 313 -0.76 -21.11 12.05
C GLY A 313 -0.66 -20.29 13.33
N THR A 314 0.53 -20.22 13.93
CA THR A 314 0.78 -19.40 15.13
C THR A 314 0.49 -17.93 14.89
N LEU A 315 0.91 -17.37 13.76
CA LEU A 315 0.64 -15.97 13.41
C LEU A 315 -0.86 -15.69 13.28
N ILE A 316 -1.59 -16.57 12.60
CA ILE A 316 -3.04 -16.44 12.41
C ILE A 316 -3.75 -16.54 13.77
N VAL A 317 -3.42 -17.55 14.58
CA VAL A 317 -4.04 -17.76 15.90
C VAL A 317 -3.74 -16.60 16.84
N THR A 318 -2.49 -16.17 16.94
CA THR A 318 -2.10 -15.03 17.78
C THR A 318 -2.87 -13.78 17.40
N ARG A 319 -2.99 -13.51 16.09
CA ARG A 319 -3.73 -12.36 15.59
C ARG A 319 -5.23 -12.45 15.93
N MET A 320 -5.84 -13.61 15.78
CA MET A 320 -7.24 -13.83 16.18
C MET A 320 -7.43 -13.62 17.68
N LEU A 321 -6.58 -14.25 18.50
CA LEU A 321 -6.64 -14.11 19.96
C LEU A 321 -6.43 -12.66 20.44
N TRP A 322 -5.78 -11.83 19.66
CA TRP A 322 -5.55 -10.42 19.98
C TRP A 322 -6.69 -9.51 19.48
N VAL A 323 -7.07 -9.66 18.21
CA VAL A 323 -8.03 -8.75 17.54
C VAL A 323 -9.46 -8.94 18.05
N PHE A 324 -9.90 -10.18 18.29
CA PHE A 324 -11.28 -10.44 18.75
C PHE A 324 -11.57 -9.83 20.12
N PRO A 325 -10.73 -10.05 21.16
CA PRO A 325 -10.95 -9.41 22.47
C PRO A 325 -10.85 -7.88 22.40
N LEU A 326 -9.85 -7.35 21.67
CA LEU A 326 -9.69 -5.92 21.48
C LEU A 326 -10.94 -5.30 20.84
N SER A 327 -11.44 -5.91 19.77
CA SER A 327 -12.66 -5.47 19.09
C SER A 327 -13.88 -5.55 20.02
N ALA A 328 -14.01 -6.63 20.79
CA ALA A 328 -15.10 -6.78 21.76
C ALA A 328 -15.10 -5.68 22.82
N VAL A 329 -13.92 -5.33 23.34
CA VAL A 329 -13.76 -4.22 24.31
C VAL A 329 -14.16 -2.88 23.67
N ILE A 330 -13.69 -2.59 22.46
CA ILE A 330 -14.01 -1.34 21.75
C ILE A 330 -15.51 -1.25 21.47
N GLN A 331 -16.14 -2.31 20.97
CA GLN A 331 -17.57 -2.35 20.68
C GLN A 331 -18.44 -2.19 21.94
N ARG A 332 -18.07 -2.83 23.05
CA ARG A 332 -18.76 -2.68 24.33
C ARG A 332 -18.66 -1.26 24.88
N ARG A 333 -17.48 -0.63 24.78
CA ARG A 333 -17.31 0.79 25.16
C ARG A 333 -18.13 1.73 24.28
N GLY A 334 -18.37 1.35 23.01
CA GLY A 334 -19.27 2.05 22.09
C GLY A 334 -20.76 1.77 22.30
N GLY A 335 -21.16 1.03 23.34
CA GLY A 335 -22.56 0.76 23.69
C GLY A 335 -23.17 -0.50 23.05
N ALA A 336 -22.38 -1.32 22.36
CA ALA A 336 -22.88 -2.56 21.76
C ALA A 336 -23.17 -3.61 22.86
N ARG A 337 -24.42 -4.08 22.92
CA ARG A 337 -24.81 -5.17 23.85
C ARG A 337 -24.17 -6.51 23.49
N ARG A 338 -24.01 -6.79 22.19
CA ARG A 338 -23.32 -7.99 21.66
C ARG A 338 -22.26 -7.56 20.64
N PRO A 339 -20.99 -7.91 20.86
CA PRO A 339 -19.94 -7.67 19.88
C PRO A 339 -20.23 -8.38 18.56
N SER A 340 -20.06 -7.70 17.44
CA SER A 340 -20.20 -8.29 16.11
C SER A 340 -18.87 -8.93 15.68
N TRP A 341 -18.95 -10.10 15.05
CA TRP A 341 -17.77 -10.87 14.61
C TRP A 341 -17.21 -10.48 13.22
N PRO A 342 -17.99 -9.89 12.29
CA PRO A 342 -17.56 -9.69 10.92
C PRO A 342 -16.31 -8.82 10.78
N VAL A 343 -16.28 -7.65 11.41
CA VAL A 343 -15.13 -6.74 11.33
C VAL A 343 -13.86 -7.36 11.93
N PRO A 344 -13.86 -7.90 13.18
CA PRO A 344 -12.68 -8.55 13.72
C PRO A 344 -12.22 -9.76 12.92
N ALA A 345 -13.11 -10.52 12.29
CA ALA A 345 -12.74 -11.65 11.44
C ALA A 345 -11.95 -11.17 10.20
N VAL A 346 -12.46 -10.15 9.51
CA VAL A 346 -11.78 -9.59 8.33
C VAL A 346 -10.45 -8.94 8.73
N VAL A 347 -10.40 -8.15 9.81
CA VAL A 347 -9.15 -7.53 10.29
C VAL A 347 -8.13 -8.59 10.70
N SER A 348 -8.56 -9.67 11.36
CA SER A 348 -7.66 -10.78 11.74
C SER A 348 -7.10 -11.50 10.52
N TRP A 349 -7.93 -11.75 9.51
CA TRP A 349 -7.52 -12.46 8.30
C TRP A 349 -6.70 -11.58 7.35
N ALA A 350 -6.87 -10.27 7.42
CA ALA A 350 -6.18 -9.26 6.63
C ALA A 350 -4.67 -9.12 6.93
N GLY A 351 -4.13 -9.94 7.82
CA GLY A 351 -2.72 -9.91 8.22
C GLY A 351 -1.79 -10.67 7.28
N THR A 352 -1.88 -10.46 5.98
CA THR A 352 -0.92 -11.02 5.01
C THR A 352 0.51 -10.52 5.26
N ARG A 353 1.52 -11.31 4.91
CA ARG A 353 2.94 -10.95 5.00
C ARG A 353 3.45 -10.61 3.60
N GLY A 354 4.28 -9.56 3.49
CA GLY A 354 4.67 -9.06 2.17
C GLY A 354 6.16 -8.78 2.04
N VAL A 355 6.47 -7.62 1.49
CA VAL A 355 7.81 -7.23 1.07
C VAL A 355 8.75 -6.95 2.24
N VAL A 356 8.25 -6.27 3.29
CA VAL A 356 9.07 -5.86 4.44
C VAL A 356 9.68 -7.06 5.19
N PRO A 357 8.89 -8.12 5.52
CA PRO A 357 9.46 -9.34 6.10
C PRO A 357 10.53 -10.01 5.24
N LEU A 358 10.36 -10.05 3.91
CA LEU A 358 11.37 -10.62 3.03
C LEU A 358 12.67 -9.81 3.06
N ALA A 359 12.58 -8.48 2.93
CA ALA A 359 13.74 -7.60 2.99
C ALA A 359 14.51 -7.78 4.31
N ALA A 360 13.78 -7.83 5.43
CA ALA A 360 14.36 -8.08 6.74
C ALA A 360 15.02 -9.46 6.83
N ALA A 361 14.37 -10.52 6.34
CA ALA A 361 14.94 -11.88 6.35
C ALA A 361 16.24 -11.94 5.56
N LEU A 362 16.27 -11.39 4.35
CA LEU A 362 17.46 -11.37 3.51
C LEU A 362 18.61 -10.55 4.12
N SER A 363 18.30 -9.54 4.94
CA SER A 363 19.27 -8.68 5.62
C SER A 363 19.94 -9.34 6.85
N ILE A 364 19.57 -10.57 7.23
CA ILE A 364 20.21 -11.29 8.34
C ILE A 364 21.69 -11.51 8.02
N PRO A 365 22.64 -11.06 8.86
CA PRO A 365 24.07 -11.24 8.63
C PRO A 365 24.48 -12.70 8.44
N LEU A 366 25.59 -12.94 7.76
CA LEU A 366 26.13 -14.29 7.55
C LEU A 366 26.88 -14.78 8.78
N THR A 367 27.54 -13.87 9.49
CA THR A 367 28.44 -14.17 10.61
C THR A 367 28.13 -13.33 11.84
N SER A 368 28.44 -13.86 13.00
CA SER A 368 28.47 -13.13 14.28
C SER A 368 29.71 -12.25 14.40
N ASP A 369 29.79 -11.41 15.44
CA ASP A 369 30.96 -10.57 15.76
C ASP A 369 32.24 -11.40 16.00
N SER A 370 32.11 -12.67 16.41
CA SER A 370 33.21 -13.62 16.55
C SER A 370 33.69 -14.22 15.23
N GLY A 371 33.07 -13.89 14.10
CA GLY A 371 33.35 -14.47 12.77
C GLY A 371 32.70 -15.84 12.53
N ALA A 372 32.00 -16.42 13.51
CA ALA A 372 31.31 -17.68 13.35
C ALA A 372 30.01 -17.50 12.53
N PRO A 373 29.61 -18.47 11.69
CA PRO A 373 28.33 -18.40 10.97
C PRO A 373 27.15 -18.38 11.95
N LEU A 374 26.12 -17.60 11.65
CA LEU A 374 24.91 -17.58 12.46
C LEU A 374 24.17 -18.93 12.38
N PRO A 375 23.80 -19.54 13.53
CA PRO A 375 23.23 -20.87 13.55
C PRO A 375 21.87 -20.91 12.86
N GLN A 376 21.66 -21.91 12.00
CA GLN A 376 20.40 -22.18 11.30
C GLN A 376 19.83 -20.97 10.49
N ARG A 377 20.68 -20.06 10.04
CA ARG A 377 20.27 -18.90 9.24
C ARG A 377 19.46 -19.30 8.01
N ASP A 378 19.91 -20.33 7.29
CA ASP A 378 19.25 -20.80 6.06
C ASP A 378 17.86 -21.33 6.33
N LEU A 379 17.65 -22.04 7.46
CA LEU A 379 16.32 -22.49 7.89
C LEU A 379 15.42 -21.30 8.22
N VAL A 380 15.92 -20.27 8.90
CA VAL A 380 15.16 -19.03 9.19
C VAL A 380 14.72 -18.34 7.91
N LEU A 381 15.59 -18.27 6.89
CA LEU A 381 15.25 -17.71 5.57
C LEU A 381 14.17 -18.51 4.86
N VAL A 382 14.32 -19.86 4.85
CA VAL A 382 13.30 -20.75 4.25
C VAL A 382 11.97 -20.59 4.95
N LEU A 383 11.94 -20.62 6.29
CA LEU A 383 10.70 -20.48 7.05
C LEU A 383 10.07 -19.10 6.85
N ALA A 384 10.86 -18.01 6.87
CA ALA A 384 10.35 -16.68 6.63
C ALA A 384 9.70 -16.59 5.24
N THR A 385 10.41 -17.00 4.20
CA THR A 385 9.91 -16.94 2.82
C THR A 385 8.70 -17.87 2.61
N ALA A 386 8.75 -19.09 3.14
CA ALA A 386 7.62 -20.04 3.04
C ALA A 386 6.36 -19.50 3.73
N VAL A 387 6.48 -18.91 4.92
CA VAL A 387 5.35 -18.30 5.63
C VAL A 387 4.78 -17.10 4.87
N ILE A 388 5.63 -16.26 4.25
CA ILE A 388 5.20 -15.17 3.39
C ILE A 388 4.39 -15.71 2.22
N VAL A 389 4.90 -16.74 1.51
CA VAL A 389 4.20 -17.38 0.38
C VAL A 389 2.87 -17.98 0.83
N ILE A 390 2.85 -18.76 1.92
CA ILE A 390 1.63 -19.35 2.48
C ILE A 390 0.62 -18.25 2.80
N SER A 391 1.04 -17.19 3.46
CA SER A 391 0.19 -16.07 3.84
C SER A 391 -0.42 -15.37 2.63
N LEU A 392 0.41 -14.98 1.64
CA LEU A 392 -0.05 -14.30 0.43
C LEU A 392 -1.00 -15.17 -0.40
N VAL A 393 -0.73 -16.48 -0.49
CA VAL A 393 -1.58 -17.40 -1.26
C VAL A 393 -2.86 -17.72 -0.49
N VAL A 394 -2.75 -18.23 0.74
CA VAL A 394 -3.92 -18.71 1.50
C VAL A 394 -4.81 -17.54 1.92
N GLN A 395 -4.26 -16.57 2.65
CA GLN A 395 -5.05 -15.44 3.13
C GLN A 395 -5.49 -14.53 1.98
N GLY A 396 -4.61 -14.28 1.00
CA GLY A 396 -4.94 -13.45 -0.17
C GLY A 396 -6.09 -14.02 -1.00
N LEU A 397 -6.10 -15.31 -1.31
CA LEU A 397 -7.17 -15.95 -2.09
C LEU A 397 -8.47 -16.10 -1.32
N THR A 398 -8.41 -16.27 0.00
CA THR A 398 -9.59 -16.51 0.84
C THR A 398 -10.16 -15.24 1.48
N LEU A 399 -9.50 -14.10 1.36
CA LEU A 399 -9.94 -12.83 1.95
C LEU A 399 -11.26 -12.34 1.31
N GLU A 400 -11.37 -12.38 -0.03
CA GLU A 400 -12.58 -11.94 -0.72
C GLU A 400 -13.82 -12.78 -0.35
N PRO A 401 -13.78 -14.13 -0.40
CA PRO A 401 -14.86 -14.96 0.11
C PRO A 401 -15.23 -14.63 1.56
N LEU A 402 -14.24 -14.41 2.43
CA LEU A 402 -14.48 -14.07 3.83
C LEU A 402 -15.20 -12.72 3.97
N VAL A 403 -14.80 -11.69 3.23
CA VAL A 403 -15.44 -10.37 3.26
C VAL A 403 -16.89 -10.45 2.79
N ARG A 404 -17.15 -11.24 1.74
CA ARG A 404 -18.52 -11.48 1.23
C ARG A 404 -19.37 -12.23 2.26
N LEU A 405 -18.83 -13.29 2.88
CA LEU A 405 -19.50 -14.04 3.93
C LEU A 405 -19.79 -13.20 5.19
N ALA A 406 -18.86 -12.33 5.54
CA ALA A 406 -18.99 -11.41 6.66
C ALA A 406 -20.05 -10.31 6.44
N GLY A 407 -20.52 -10.10 5.21
CA GLY A 407 -21.54 -9.10 4.89
C GLY A 407 -21.11 -7.66 5.17
N ILE A 408 -19.80 -7.38 5.21
CA ILE A 408 -19.27 -6.05 5.50
C ILE A 408 -19.22 -5.18 4.24
N ALA A 409 -19.16 -5.81 3.06
CA ALA A 409 -19.24 -5.12 1.78
C ALA A 409 -20.55 -4.34 1.71
N ARG A 410 -20.48 -3.05 1.43
CA ARG A 410 -21.65 -2.20 1.18
C ARG A 410 -21.73 -1.84 -0.29
N PRO A 411 -22.22 -2.74 -1.16
CA PRO A 411 -22.46 -2.39 -2.56
C PRO A 411 -23.48 -1.26 -2.59
N GLY A 412 -23.07 -0.08 -3.02
CA GLY A 412 -23.96 1.10 -3.10
C GLY A 412 -23.75 2.16 -2.01
N GLY A 413 -23.18 1.87 -0.84
CA GLY A 413 -22.97 2.87 0.21
C GLY A 413 -22.04 4.00 -0.24
N THR A 414 -20.95 3.68 -0.88
CA THR A 414 -20.01 4.65 -1.46
C THR A 414 -20.63 5.42 -2.63
N ARG A 415 -21.44 4.77 -3.46
CA ARG A 415 -22.16 5.44 -4.58
C ARG A 415 -23.20 6.44 -4.06
N HIS A 416 -23.93 6.09 -3.02
CA HIS A 416 -24.91 7.00 -2.42
C HIS A 416 -24.19 8.20 -1.77
N GLU A 417 -23.15 7.97 -0.98
CA GLU A 417 -22.34 9.02 -0.37
C GLU A 417 -21.72 9.94 -1.43
N GLU A 418 -21.16 9.39 -2.48
CA GLU A 418 -20.61 10.14 -3.61
C GLU A 418 -21.69 10.97 -4.32
N THR A 419 -22.87 10.39 -4.54
CA THR A 419 -23.98 11.09 -5.18
C THR A 419 -24.47 12.26 -4.32
N VAL A 420 -24.59 12.05 -3.01
CA VAL A 420 -24.93 13.13 -2.06
C VAL A 420 -23.85 14.21 -2.02
N ALA A 421 -22.57 13.82 -2.02
CA ALA A 421 -21.45 14.78 -2.07
C ALA A 421 -21.46 15.59 -3.38
N ARG A 422 -21.66 14.94 -4.53
CA ARG A 422 -21.78 15.61 -5.85
C ARG A 422 -22.94 16.62 -5.88
N LEU A 423 -24.07 16.28 -5.23
CA LEU A 423 -25.20 17.22 -5.08
C LEU A 423 -24.78 18.46 -4.28
N ARG A 424 -24.17 18.28 -3.13
CA ARG A 424 -23.70 19.39 -2.28
C ARG A 424 -22.67 20.28 -2.97
N LEU A 425 -21.76 19.68 -3.74
CA LEU A 425 -20.76 20.43 -4.53
C LEU A 425 -21.45 21.29 -5.60
N ALA A 426 -22.46 20.75 -6.30
CA ALA A 426 -23.20 21.48 -7.31
C ALA A 426 -24.06 22.59 -6.70
N GLU A 427 -24.68 22.38 -5.53
CA GLU A 427 -25.42 23.41 -4.78
C GLU A 427 -24.49 24.53 -4.31
N ALA A 428 -23.30 24.22 -3.79
CA ALA A 428 -22.31 25.22 -3.39
C ALA A 428 -21.80 26.04 -4.57
N ALA A 429 -21.60 25.40 -5.75
CA ALA A 429 -21.20 26.10 -6.97
C ALA A 429 -22.30 27.04 -7.46
N LEU A 430 -23.58 26.64 -7.37
CA LEU A 430 -24.71 27.48 -7.74
C LEU A 430 -24.82 28.71 -6.81
N ALA A 431 -24.70 28.52 -5.50
CA ALA A 431 -24.70 29.61 -4.54
C ALA A 431 -23.57 30.63 -4.82
N ARG A 432 -22.37 30.12 -5.15
CA ARG A 432 -21.26 31.01 -5.51
C ARG A 432 -21.50 31.75 -6.83
N LEU A 433 -22.16 31.11 -7.79
CA LEU A 433 -22.54 31.77 -9.06
C LEU A 433 -23.53 32.91 -8.81
N ASP A 434 -24.49 32.73 -7.91
CA ASP A 434 -25.47 33.75 -7.55
C ASP A 434 -24.79 34.96 -6.87
N GLU A 435 -23.85 34.74 -5.94
CA GLU A 435 -23.02 35.81 -5.35
C GLU A 435 -22.21 36.58 -6.40
N LEU A 436 -21.67 35.90 -7.43
CA LEU A 436 -20.90 36.56 -8.50
C LEU A 436 -21.83 37.32 -9.46
N ALA A 437 -23.05 36.85 -9.67
CA ALA A 437 -24.07 37.55 -10.44
C ALA A 437 -24.48 38.88 -9.76
N ASP A 438 -24.77 38.81 -8.44
CA ASP A 438 -25.14 39.99 -7.64
C ASP A 438 -23.97 41.03 -7.59
N GLY A 439 -22.74 40.57 -7.66
CA GLY A 439 -21.54 41.40 -7.67
C GLY A 439 -21.23 42.03 -9.04
N GLY A 440 -21.98 41.73 -10.09
CA GLY A 440 -21.75 42.27 -11.46
C GLY A 440 -20.41 41.84 -12.09
N CYS A 441 -19.83 40.71 -11.63
CA CYS A 441 -18.46 40.29 -11.99
C CYS A 441 -18.36 39.56 -13.34
N ALA A 442 -19.47 39.20 -14.00
CA ALA A 442 -19.48 38.44 -15.24
C ALA A 442 -20.64 38.86 -16.17
N ALA A 443 -20.53 38.54 -17.46
CA ALA A 443 -21.57 38.81 -18.44
C ALA A 443 -22.82 37.95 -18.16
N ASP A 444 -24.01 38.50 -18.25
CA ASP A 444 -25.29 37.86 -17.96
C ASP A 444 -25.48 36.54 -18.73
N ASP A 445 -25.14 36.50 -20.01
CA ASP A 445 -25.19 35.30 -20.85
C ASP A 445 -24.29 34.14 -20.35
N ALA A 446 -23.15 34.48 -19.73
CA ALA A 446 -22.26 33.47 -19.15
C ALA A 446 -22.81 32.91 -17.85
N ILE A 447 -23.42 33.79 -17.04
CA ILE A 447 -24.09 33.44 -15.78
C ILE A 447 -25.26 32.50 -16.07
N ASP A 448 -26.12 32.86 -17.04
CA ASP A 448 -27.31 32.06 -17.38
C ASP A 448 -26.96 30.67 -17.92
N ARG A 449 -25.94 30.56 -18.77
CA ARG A 449 -25.44 29.24 -19.25
C ARG A 449 -24.89 28.39 -18.12
N ALA A 450 -24.08 28.98 -17.23
CA ALA A 450 -23.53 28.27 -16.08
C ALA A 450 -24.64 27.83 -15.11
N ARG A 451 -25.63 28.70 -14.85
CA ARG A 451 -26.79 28.41 -13.99
C ARG A 451 -27.60 27.23 -14.54
N ALA A 452 -27.94 27.26 -15.83
CA ALA A 452 -28.68 26.18 -16.48
C ALA A 452 -27.92 24.83 -16.39
N GLY A 453 -26.60 24.85 -16.61
CA GLY A 453 -25.76 23.66 -16.49
C GLY A 453 -25.72 23.08 -15.06
N LEU A 454 -25.57 23.94 -14.05
CA LEU A 454 -25.56 23.53 -12.64
C LEU A 454 -26.93 23.02 -12.19
N GLN A 455 -28.03 23.70 -12.56
CA GLN A 455 -29.40 23.27 -12.25
C GLN A 455 -29.73 21.90 -12.87
N ALA A 456 -29.35 21.67 -14.13
CA ALA A 456 -29.50 20.38 -14.79
C ALA A 456 -28.68 19.27 -14.08
N ARG A 457 -27.46 19.59 -13.61
CA ARG A 457 -26.64 18.65 -12.84
C ARG A 457 -27.28 18.33 -11.49
N ILE A 458 -27.80 19.32 -10.76
CA ILE A 458 -28.51 19.14 -9.49
C ILE A 458 -29.74 18.26 -9.70
N GLY A 459 -30.56 18.55 -10.72
CA GLY A 459 -31.76 17.77 -11.02
C GLY A 459 -31.46 16.29 -11.31
N ARG A 460 -30.49 16.00 -12.19
CA ARG A 460 -30.03 14.63 -12.47
C ARG A 460 -29.51 13.91 -11.23
N THR A 461 -28.79 14.62 -10.37
CA THR A 461 -28.20 14.02 -9.17
C THR A 461 -29.28 13.73 -8.12
N ARG A 462 -30.28 14.60 -7.97
CA ARG A 462 -31.44 14.36 -7.08
C ARG A 462 -32.28 13.18 -7.54
N ALA A 463 -32.61 13.09 -8.82
CA ALA A 463 -33.36 11.95 -9.37
C ALA A 463 -32.66 10.61 -9.09
N ARG A 464 -31.31 10.56 -9.14
CA ARG A 464 -30.54 9.37 -8.77
C ARG A 464 -30.62 9.03 -7.27
N ILE A 465 -30.73 10.03 -6.39
CA ILE A 465 -30.88 9.82 -4.94
C ILE A 465 -32.27 9.30 -4.61
N ASP A 466 -33.30 9.85 -5.25
CA ASP A 466 -34.70 9.54 -5.00
C ASP A 466 -35.14 8.21 -5.64
N GLY A 467 -34.24 7.54 -6.37
CA GLY A 467 -34.52 6.24 -7.01
C GLY A 467 -35.42 6.36 -8.24
N ASP A 468 -35.74 7.56 -8.67
CA ASP A 468 -36.43 7.81 -9.93
C ASP A 468 -35.49 7.45 -11.08
N GLN A 469 -35.77 6.33 -11.74
CA GLN A 469 -35.18 6.04 -13.04
C GLN A 469 -35.72 7.12 -13.98
N ALA A 470 -34.88 8.16 -14.23
CA ALA A 470 -35.18 9.03 -15.35
C ALA A 470 -35.36 8.13 -16.60
N PRO A 471 -36.43 8.31 -17.38
CA PRO A 471 -36.61 7.52 -18.58
C PRO A 471 -35.34 7.61 -19.42
N GLU A 472 -34.79 6.46 -19.83
CA GLU A 472 -33.72 6.44 -20.82
C GLU A 472 -34.21 7.23 -22.02
N PRO A 473 -33.51 8.29 -22.44
CA PRO A 473 -33.89 9.01 -23.63
C PRO A 473 -33.79 8.03 -24.81
N ASP A 474 -34.86 7.95 -25.60
CA ASP A 474 -34.83 7.27 -26.91
C ASP A 474 -33.79 7.95 -27.79
N GLY A 475 -32.54 7.46 -27.77
CA GLY A 475 -31.41 8.01 -28.52
C GLY A 475 -30.09 7.90 -27.79
N LEU A 476 -29.01 8.34 -28.43
CA LEU A 476 -27.66 8.42 -27.85
C LEU A 476 -27.70 9.24 -26.56
N THR A 477 -27.17 8.71 -25.48
CA THR A 477 -27.00 9.49 -24.24
C THR A 477 -26.13 10.72 -24.53
N ASP A 478 -26.31 11.82 -23.78
CA ASP A 478 -25.49 13.04 -23.89
C ASP A 478 -23.99 12.72 -23.92
N ARG A 479 -23.60 11.66 -23.20
CA ARG A 479 -22.24 11.15 -23.15
C ARG A 479 -21.80 10.45 -24.43
N GLU A 480 -22.64 9.59 -25.00
CA GLU A 480 -22.36 8.90 -26.26
C GLU A 480 -22.27 9.89 -27.40
N LEU A 481 -23.14 10.91 -27.39
CA LEU A 481 -23.09 12.01 -28.33
C LEU A 481 -21.75 12.77 -28.21
N ARG A 482 -21.33 13.14 -27.01
CA ARG A 482 -20.05 13.84 -26.80
C ARG A 482 -18.83 12.99 -27.18
N ARG A 483 -18.87 11.68 -26.92
CA ARG A 483 -17.82 10.76 -27.37
C ARG A 483 -17.75 10.69 -28.90
N ALA A 484 -18.91 10.62 -29.55
CA ALA A 484 -18.98 10.59 -31.00
C ALA A 484 -18.45 11.90 -31.61
N LEU A 485 -18.76 13.06 -31.00
CA LEU A 485 -18.24 14.35 -31.42
C LEU A 485 -16.72 14.45 -31.23
N ASN A 486 -16.21 14.06 -30.07
CA ASN A 486 -14.78 14.04 -29.80
C ASN A 486 -14.02 13.09 -30.74
N ALA A 487 -14.60 11.94 -31.08
CA ALA A 487 -14.01 11.01 -32.05
C ALA A 487 -13.96 11.63 -33.46
N ALA A 488 -14.97 12.38 -33.84
CA ALA A 488 -14.99 13.11 -35.12
C ALA A 488 -13.91 14.22 -35.17
N GLU A 489 -13.71 14.95 -34.06
CA GLU A 489 -12.67 15.97 -33.95
C GLU A 489 -11.26 15.34 -34.04
N HIS A 490 -11.04 14.18 -33.41
CA HIS A 490 -9.79 13.43 -33.55
C HIS A 490 -9.52 12.98 -34.99
N ALA A 491 -10.56 12.50 -35.70
CA ALA A 491 -10.43 12.09 -37.09
C ALA A 491 -10.09 13.27 -37.99
N GLU A 492 -10.73 14.43 -37.78
CA GLU A 492 -10.44 15.64 -38.54
C GLU A 492 -9.04 16.19 -38.25
N LEU A 493 -8.60 16.13 -37.00
CA LEU A 493 -7.24 16.53 -36.61
C LEU A 493 -6.18 15.67 -37.31
N ALA A 494 -6.42 14.37 -37.45
CA ALA A 494 -5.54 13.47 -38.20
C ALA A 494 -5.51 13.85 -39.67
N ARG A 495 -6.68 14.10 -40.30
CA ARG A 495 -6.81 14.50 -41.70
C ARG A 495 -6.07 15.82 -41.98
N LEU A 496 -6.27 16.82 -41.16
CA LEU A 496 -5.60 18.12 -41.30
C LEU A 496 -4.06 18.03 -41.26
N TYR A 497 -3.56 17.06 -40.47
CA TYR A 497 -2.13 16.77 -40.43
C TYR A 497 -1.65 16.02 -41.66
N ASP A 498 -2.38 15.01 -42.12
CA ASP A 498 -2.05 14.21 -43.31
C ASP A 498 -2.10 15.07 -44.60
N ASP A 499 -3.03 16.02 -44.67
CA ASP A 499 -3.15 16.99 -45.75
C ASP A 499 -2.07 18.11 -45.68
N GLY A 500 -1.21 18.09 -44.65
CA GLY A 500 -0.15 19.12 -44.46
C GLY A 500 -0.66 20.50 -44.07
N THR A 501 -1.94 20.63 -43.68
CA THR A 501 -2.55 21.92 -43.31
C THR A 501 -2.06 22.39 -41.94
N ILE A 502 -1.68 21.48 -41.04
CA ILE A 502 -1.15 21.79 -39.71
C ILE A 502 0.20 21.11 -39.48
N THR A 503 1.03 21.73 -38.65
CA THR A 503 2.33 21.17 -38.25
C THR A 503 2.19 20.10 -37.17
N GLN A 504 3.21 19.25 -37.00
CA GLN A 504 3.27 18.25 -35.94
C GLN A 504 3.12 18.89 -34.53
N ALA A 505 3.69 20.06 -34.31
CA ALA A 505 3.57 20.76 -33.03
C ALA A 505 2.12 21.19 -32.76
N THR A 506 1.42 21.72 -33.75
CA THR A 506 0.01 22.11 -33.66
C THR A 506 -0.87 20.89 -33.42
N ARG A 507 -0.61 19.77 -34.13
CA ARG A 507 -1.30 18.50 -33.93
C ARG A 507 -1.17 18.02 -32.49
N GLN A 508 0.05 17.97 -31.95
CA GLN A 508 0.28 17.52 -30.57
C GLN A 508 -0.42 18.40 -29.53
N GLN A 509 -0.44 19.72 -29.76
CA GLN A 509 -1.12 20.65 -28.86
C GLN A 509 -2.63 20.45 -28.85
N LEU A 510 -3.25 20.33 -30.03
CA LEU A 510 -4.69 20.13 -30.16
C LEU A 510 -5.10 18.71 -29.70
N GLN A 511 -4.31 17.69 -30.01
CA GLN A 511 -4.53 16.33 -29.55
C GLN A 511 -4.56 16.26 -28.02
N ARG A 512 -3.63 16.93 -27.34
CA ARG A 512 -3.62 17.01 -25.87
C ARG A 512 -4.91 17.62 -25.31
N SER A 513 -5.48 18.62 -26.00
CA SER A 513 -6.74 19.25 -25.60
C SER A 513 -7.92 18.28 -25.72
N LEU A 514 -8.00 17.56 -26.85
CA LEU A 514 -9.05 16.56 -27.10
C LEU A 514 -8.93 15.35 -26.16
N ASP A 515 -7.71 14.88 -25.87
CA ASP A 515 -7.44 13.82 -24.92
C ASP A 515 -7.89 14.18 -23.50
N LEU A 516 -7.68 15.46 -23.08
CA LEU A 516 -8.17 15.95 -21.78
C LEU A 516 -9.69 15.99 -21.71
N GLU A 517 -10.36 16.34 -22.81
CA GLU A 517 -11.82 16.30 -22.91
C GLU A 517 -12.35 14.87 -22.87
N ALA A 518 -11.74 13.94 -23.63
CA ALA A 518 -12.05 12.52 -23.59
C ALA A 518 -11.87 11.92 -22.20
N ALA A 519 -10.79 12.30 -21.49
CA ALA A 519 -10.54 11.85 -20.12
C ALA A 519 -11.64 12.31 -19.16
N ARG A 520 -12.11 13.57 -19.27
CA ARG A 520 -13.26 14.05 -18.46
C ARG A 520 -14.55 13.28 -18.72
N LEU A 521 -14.76 12.85 -19.97
CA LEU A 521 -15.93 12.05 -20.33
C LEU A 521 -15.83 10.58 -19.85
N SER A 522 -14.60 10.09 -19.59
CA SER A 522 -14.37 8.73 -19.06
C SER A 522 -14.45 8.68 -17.53
N ASP A 523 -13.96 9.70 -16.82
CA ASP A 523 -13.95 9.76 -15.34
C ASP A 523 -15.36 9.78 -14.72
N ASP A 524 -16.38 10.20 -15.45
CA ASP A 524 -17.76 10.10 -15.00
C ASP A 524 -18.32 8.65 -14.94
N GLN A 525 -17.51 7.62 -15.23
CA GLN A 525 -17.92 6.20 -15.17
C GLN A 525 -17.67 5.52 -13.81
N HIS A 526 -16.86 6.10 -12.93
CA HIS A 526 -16.54 5.60 -11.60
C HIS A 526 -17.19 6.48 -10.55
#